data_b9354b14e123e0ab059c27c20b7898a2
#
_entry.id   b9354b14e123e0ab059c27c20b7898a2
#
_cell.length_a   1.000
_cell.length_b   1.000
_cell.length_c   1.000
_cell.angle_alpha   90.00
_cell.angle_beta   90.00
_cell.angle_gamma   90.00
#
_symmetry.space_group_name_H-M   'P 1'
#
loop_
_entity.id
_entity.type
_entity.pdbx_description
1 polymer ?
#
loop_
_entity_poly.entity_id
_entity_poly.type
_entity_poly.pdbx_seq_one_letter_code
_entity_poly.pdbx_strand_id
1 'polypeptide(L)'
;NNQMSLLKNKKGLIMGVANDRSIAWGIAKKLSEHGANLAFTYLGDSLKKRVVPLAESLKSSFVLSCDVEKKEDIVRTFNDINNKWENLDFVVHAIAFSERSELSGEYLNTSRENFLKSMLISCFSFTEVAKEASKIMSKGSSMLTLTYESSKVIPNYNVMGVCKAALESSVKYLARDLGSKGIRINAISAGPIKTLAASAIGDAKFLYKWNEDHSLLKRNVDINDVGGSALYLLSDLAAAVTGEIHYVDAGYNKVGMPNPQNMT
;
A
#
# COMPACT_ATOMS: atom_id res chain seq x y z
N ASN A 1 -21.16 9.66 22.43
CA ASN A 1 -20.47 8.51 21.82
C ASN A 1 -18.97 8.70 21.94
N ASN A 2 -18.36 8.08 22.96
CA ASN A 2 -16.91 7.99 23.07
C ASN A 2 -16.43 6.98 22.00
N GLN A 3 -16.19 7.45 20.81
CA GLN A 3 -15.56 6.65 19.78
C GLN A 3 -14.11 6.40 20.22
N MET A 4 -13.78 5.14 20.47
CA MET A 4 -12.44 4.75 20.93
C MET A 4 -11.42 5.15 19.88
N SER A 5 -10.50 6.06 20.21
CA SER A 5 -9.46 6.56 19.30
C SER A 5 -8.24 5.65 19.38
N LEU A 6 -8.14 4.68 18.46
CA LEU A 6 -7.09 3.66 18.46
C LEU A 6 -5.68 4.21 18.15
N LEU A 7 -5.59 5.38 17.52
CA LEU A 7 -4.32 5.98 17.08
C LEU A 7 -4.12 7.39 17.63
N LYS A 8 -4.74 7.71 18.78
CA LYS A 8 -4.64 9.04 19.39
C LYS A 8 -3.18 9.46 19.54
N ASN A 9 -2.83 10.60 18.95
CA ASN A 9 -1.48 11.18 18.97
C ASN A 9 -0.39 10.34 18.26
N LYS A 10 -0.74 9.26 17.58
CA LYS A 10 0.22 8.52 16.75
C LYS A 10 0.56 9.34 15.50
N LYS A 11 1.81 9.29 15.08
CA LYS A 11 2.36 10.03 13.95
C LYS A 11 2.71 9.07 12.83
N GLY A 12 2.13 9.28 11.66
CA GLY A 12 2.31 8.35 10.55
C GLY A 12 2.50 9.04 9.20
N LEU A 13 3.30 8.38 8.35
CA LEU A 13 3.55 8.77 6.96
C LEU A 13 2.68 7.97 6.00
N ILE A 14 1.99 8.66 5.10
CA ILE A 14 1.20 8.08 4.02
C ILE A 14 1.89 8.36 2.69
N MET A 15 2.31 7.31 2.01
CA MET A 15 2.94 7.38 0.69
C MET A 15 2.02 6.73 -0.35
N GLY A 16 1.75 7.43 -1.46
CA GLY A 16 1.00 6.87 -2.59
C GLY A 16 -0.40 7.41 -2.80
N VAL A 17 -0.77 8.54 -2.18
CA VAL A 17 -2.02 9.23 -2.52
C VAL A 17 -1.84 9.95 -3.86
N ALA A 18 -2.68 9.63 -4.84
CA ALA A 18 -2.75 10.32 -6.12
C ALA A 18 -4.01 11.19 -6.24
N ASN A 19 -5.12 10.71 -5.66
CA ASN A 19 -6.41 11.39 -5.60
C ASN A 19 -7.29 10.77 -4.49
N ASP A 20 -8.54 11.20 -4.40
CA ASP A 20 -9.52 10.73 -3.41
C ASP A 20 -10.00 9.28 -3.65
N ARG A 21 -9.62 8.64 -4.74
CA ARG A 21 -9.90 7.23 -5.05
C ARG A 21 -8.75 6.29 -4.72
N SER A 22 -7.60 6.83 -4.34
CA SER A 22 -6.42 6.03 -3.96
C SER A 22 -6.71 5.16 -2.73
N ILE A 23 -6.20 3.93 -2.73
CA ILE A 23 -6.24 3.06 -1.55
C ILE A 23 -5.60 3.76 -0.35
N ALA A 24 -4.44 4.40 -0.56
CA ALA A 24 -3.76 5.18 0.47
C ALA A 24 -4.64 6.29 1.06
N TRP A 25 -5.52 6.89 0.27
CA TRP A 25 -6.46 7.88 0.75
C TRP A 25 -7.53 7.28 1.68
N GLY A 26 -8.10 6.15 1.31
CA GLY A 26 -9.05 5.41 2.16
C GLY A 26 -8.41 5.02 3.50
N ILE A 27 -7.15 4.60 3.47
CA ILE A 27 -6.36 4.31 4.67
C ILE A 27 -6.17 5.59 5.49
N ALA A 28 -5.68 6.67 4.89
CA ALA A 28 -5.43 7.94 5.58
C ALA A 28 -6.66 8.49 6.29
N LYS A 29 -7.82 8.48 5.64
CA LYS A 29 -9.09 8.90 6.25
C LYS A 29 -9.39 8.09 7.51
N LYS A 30 -9.31 6.76 7.41
CA LYS A 30 -9.62 5.86 8.53
C LYS A 30 -8.67 6.08 9.70
N LEU A 31 -7.38 6.25 9.45
CA LEU A 31 -6.39 6.51 10.49
C LEU A 31 -6.61 7.88 11.16
N SER A 32 -6.94 8.89 10.36
CA SER A 32 -7.26 10.24 10.86
C SER A 32 -8.52 10.24 11.74
N GLU A 33 -9.57 9.52 11.35
CA GLU A 33 -10.79 9.35 12.15
C GLU A 33 -10.49 8.77 13.55
N HIS A 34 -9.42 8.00 13.67
CA HIS A 34 -8.96 7.40 14.93
C HIS A 34 -7.83 8.17 15.61
N GLY A 35 -7.63 9.42 15.25
CA GLY A 35 -6.79 10.37 15.99
C GLY A 35 -5.33 10.43 15.58
N ALA A 36 -4.95 9.78 14.46
CA ALA A 36 -3.58 9.86 13.95
C ALA A 36 -3.24 11.25 13.38
N ASN A 37 -2.00 11.69 13.61
CA ASN A 37 -1.39 12.81 12.92
C ASN A 37 -0.65 12.31 11.69
N LEU A 38 -0.97 12.85 10.52
CA LEU A 38 -0.47 12.32 9.25
C LEU A 38 0.48 13.28 8.56
N ALA A 39 1.52 12.72 7.94
CA ALA A 39 2.31 13.35 6.89
C ALA A 39 2.05 12.62 5.58
N PHE A 40 2.22 13.30 4.45
CA PHE A 40 2.00 12.76 3.12
C PHE A 40 3.21 13.01 2.25
N THR A 41 3.46 12.08 1.31
CA THR A 41 4.39 12.32 0.20
C THR A 41 3.65 12.44 -1.12
N TYR A 42 4.27 13.10 -2.07
CA TYR A 42 3.81 13.19 -3.46
C TYR A 42 5.00 13.18 -4.41
N LEU A 43 4.76 12.81 -5.65
CA LEU A 43 5.72 12.87 -6.75
C LEU A 43 5.27 13.90 -7.80
N GLY A 44 6.03 14.99 -7.93
CA GLY A 44 5.82 16.00 -8.96
C GLY A 44 4.66 16.96 -8.69
N ASP A 45 4.68 18.10 -9.39
CA ASP A 45 3.75 19.23 -9.16
C ASP A 45 2.29 18.88 -9.47
N SER A 46 2.06 18.01 -10.44
CA SER A 46 0.70 17.58 -10.80
C SER A 46 0.01 16.85 -9.62
N LEU A 47 0.72 15.96 -8.94
CA LEU A 47 0.18 15.28 -7.76
C LEU A 47 0.16 16.18 -6.52
N LYS A 48 1.12 17.09 -6.38
CA LYS A 48 1.11 18.09 -5.30
C LYS A 48 -0.22 18.84 -5.23
N LYS A 49 -0.71 19.31 -6.36
CA LYS A 49 -1.98 20.06 -6.46
C LYS A 49 -3.19 19.25 -6.00
N ARG A 50 -3.12 17.93 -6.04
CA ARG A 50 -4.19 17.02 -5.57
C ARG A 50 -3.99 16.61 -4.12
N VAL A 51 -2.76 16.30 -3.73
CA VAL A 51 -2.44 15.77 -2.39
C VAL A 51 -2.56 16.82 -1.32
N VAL A 52 -2.11 18.07 -1.56
CA VAL A 52 -2.14 19.14 -0.57
C VAL A 52 -3.56 19.42 -0.06
N PRO A 53 -4.57 19.66 -0.91
CA PRO A 53 -5.94 19.87 -0.41
C PRO A 53 -6.52 18.67 0.34
N LEU A 54 -6.18 17.45 -0.08
CA LEU A 54 -6.61 16.24 0.61
C LEU A 54 -5.99 16.14 2.01
N ALA A 55 -4.69 16.41 2.13
CA ALA A 55 -4.00 16.43 3.41
C ALA A 55 -4.61 17.50 4.35
N GLU A 56 -4.86 18.69 3.84
CA GLU A 56 -5.49 19.78 4.59
C GLU A 56 -6.89 19.40 5.10
N SER A 57 -7.67 18.66 4.32
CA SER A 57 -8.99 18.16 4.75
C SER A 57 -8.90 17.23 5.97
N LEU A 58 -7.76 16.61 6.20
CA LEU A 58 -7.44 15.81 7.39
C LEU A 58 -6.60 16.58 8.41
N LYS A 59 -6.57 17.91 8.32
CA LYS A 59 -5.82 18.81 9.20
C LYS A 59 -4.31 18.59 9.19
N SER A 60 -3.77 18.08 8.08
CA SER A 60 -2.34 17.94 7.87
C SER A 60 -1.81 19.00 6.90
N SER A 61 -0.77 19.72 7.32
CA SER A 61 0.03 20.60 6.47
C SER A 61 1.42 20.02 6.17
N PHE A 62 1.68 18.78 6.62
CA PHE A 62 2.97 18.13 6.47
C PHE A 62 2.99 17.25 5.22
N VAL A 63 3.34 17.88 4.11
CA VAL A 63 3.34 17.26 2.77
C VAL A 63 4.71 17.45 2.14
N LEU A 64 5.35 16.35 1.75
CA LEU A 64 6.74 16.31 1.29
C LEU A 64 6.84 15.75 -0.13
N SER A 65 7.72 16.33 -0.94
CA SER A 65 8.09 15.74 -2.23
C SER A 65 9.01 14.53 -2.01
N CYS A 66 8.70 13.39 -2.64
CA CYS A 66 9.55 12.21 -2.56
C CYS A 66 9.45 11.38 -3.84
N ASP A 67 10.55 11.30 -4.57
CA ASP A 67 10.73 10.39 -5.68
C ASP A 67 11.46 9.14 -5.18
N VAL A 68 10.77 8.02 -5.06
CA VAL A 68 11.35 6.79 -4.53
C VAL A 68 12.38 6.12 -5.45
N GLU A 69 12.52 6.57 -6.69
CA GLU A 69 13.64 6.20 -7.55
C GLU A 69 14.96 6.83 -7.07
N LYS A 70 14.89 7.88 -6.26
CA LYS A 70 16.04 8.62 -5.74
C LYS A 70 16.21 8.33 -4.26
N LYS A 71 17.27 7.61 -3.94
CA LYS A 71 17.61 7.30 -2.55
C LYS A 71 17.68 8.56 -1.68
N GLU A 72 18.24 9.64 -2.23
CA GLU A 72 18.40 10.92 -1.54
C GLU A 72 17.06 11.52 -1.12
N ASP A 73 16.03 11.35 -1.93
CA ASP A 73 14.67 11.81 -1.62
C ASP A 73 14.07 11.04 -0.44
N ILE A 74 14.29 9.74 -0.40
CA ILE A 74 13.86 8.91 0.73
C ILE A 74 14.56 9.34 2.02
N VAL A 75 15.89 9.47 1.99
CA VAL A 75 16.68 9.92 3.14
C VAL A 75 16.21 11.29 3.62
N ARG A 76 16.04 12.26 2.71
CA ARG A 76 15.58 13.61 3.04
C ARG A 76 14.18 13.56 3.68
N THR A 77 13.27 12.78 3.14
CA THR A 77 11.90 12.65 3.68
C THR A 77 11.91 12.25 5.16
N PHE A 78 12.69 11.24 5.53
CA PHE A 78 12.75 10.80 6.92
C PHE A 78 13.57 11.73 7.82
N ASN A 79 14.54 12.44 7.30
CA ASN A 79 15.21 13.53 8.03
C ASN A 79 14.25 14.67 8.34
N ASP A 80 13.42 15.08 7.39
CA ASP A 80 12.42 16.12 7.59
C ASP A 80 11.36 15.70 8.61
N ILE A 81 10.93 14.44 8.58
CA ILE A 81 10.02 13.88 9.57
C ILE A 81 10.66 13.90 10.97
N ASN A 82 11.91 13.47 11.08
CA ASN A 82 12.64 13.48 12.35
C ASN A 82 12.77 14.90 12.91
N ASN A 83 13.12 15.86 12.06
CA ASN A 83 13.26 17.25 12.47
C ASN A 83 11.95 17.88 12.99
N LYS A 84 10.81 17.44 12.45
CA LYS A 84 9.49 17.99 12.83
C LYS A 84 8.82 17.23 13.96
N TRP A 85 8.96 15.89 13.98
CA TRP A 85 8.22 15.03 14.88
C TRP A 85 9.07 14.29 15.92
N GLU A 86 10.39 14.19 15.68
CA GLU A 86 11.35 13.48 16.51
C GLU A 86 11.11 11.95 16.59
N ASN A 87 9.94 11.48 16.21
CA ASN A 87 9.58 10.06 16.14
C ASN A 87 8.54 9.80 15.06
N LEU A 88 8.39 8.53 14.70
CA LEU A 88 7.40 8.06 13.74
C LEU A 88 6.80 6.75 14.26
N ASP A 89 5.47 6.64 14.26
CA ASP A 89 4.77 5.46 14.77
C ASP A 89 4.39 4.48 13.68
N PHE A 90 4.09 4.95 12.47
CA PHE A 90 3.79 4.07 11.35
C PHE A 90 4.09 4.67 9.99
N VAL A 91 4.24 3.78 8.99
CA VAL A 91 4.34 4.13 7.57
C VAL A 91 3.36 3.28 6.78
N VAL A 92 2.65 3.92 5.86
CA VAL A 92 1.88 3.27 4.81
C VAL A 92 2.58 3.52 3.48
N HIS A 93 3.07 2.44 2.87
CA HIS A 93 3.72 2.44 1.56
C HIS A 93 2.76 1.85 0.54
N ALA A 94 2.14 2.71 -0.27
CA ALA A 94 1.20 2.34 -1.32
C ALA A 94 1.71 2.84 -2.67
N ILE A 95 2.90 2.40 -3.05
CA ILE A 95 3.61 2.85 -4.26
C ILE A 95 3.86 1.66 -5.17
N ALA A 96 3.52 1.83 -6.44
CA ALA A 96 3.83 0.88 -7.50
C ALA A 96 3.92 1.61 -8.83
N PHE A 97 4.74 1.07 -9.72
CA PHE A 97 4.89 1.57 -11.08
C PHE A 97 5.27 0.45 -12.04
N SER A 98 4.70 0.48 -13.22
CA SER A 98 5.17 -0.21 -14.43
C SER A 98 4.80 0.61 -15.66
N GLU A 99 5.56 0.46 -16.74
CA GLU A 99 5.18 1.01 -18.03
C GLU A 99 3.83 0.41 -18.46
N ARG A 100 2.87 1.29 -18.76
CA ARG A 100 1.49 0.89 -19.09
C ARG A 100 1.42 -0.03 -20.29
N SER A 101 2.28 0.17 -21.29
CA SER A 101 2.34 -0.65 -22.50
C SER A 101 2.69 -2.11 -22.23
N GLU A 102 3.33 -2.41 -21.11
CA GLU A 102 3.72 -3.76 -20.72
C GLU A 102 2.75 -4.41 -19.71
N LEU A 103 1.71 -3.68 -19.29
CA LEU A 103 0.58 -4.22 -18.52
C LEU A 103 -0.55 -4.71 -19.42
N SER A 104 -0.16 -5.30 -20.55
CA SER A 104 -1.02 -5.97 -21.52
C SER A 104 -0.17 -6.96 -22.34
N GLY A 105 -0.82 -7.98 -22.89
CA GLY A 105 -0.12 -9.00 -23.68
C GLY A 105 0.71 -9.97 -22.83
N GLU A 106 1.78 -10.48 -23.39
CA GLU A 106 2.58 -11.53 -22.79
C GLU A 106 3.67 -10.99 -21.84
N TYR A 107 3.75 -11.54 -20.64
CA TYR A 107 4.83 -11.26 -19.69
C TYR A 107 6.23 -11.52 -20.30
N LEU A 108 6.35 -12.50 -21.20
CA LEU A 108 7.62 -12.84 -21.85
C LEU A 108 8.26 -11.64 -22.57
N ASN A 109 7.46 -10.67 -22.98
CA ASN A 109 7.91 -9.47 -23.68
C ASN A 109 8.31 -8.32 -22.75
N THR A 110 8.39 -8.56 -21.45
CA THR A 110 8.82 -7.55 -20.48
C THR A 110 10.23 -7.07 -20.80
N SER A 111 10.40 -5.75 -20.97
CA SER A 111 11.71 -5.17 -21.23
C SER A 111 12.60 -5.19 -19.97
N ARG A 112 13.90 -5.31 -20.17
CA ARG A 112 14.89 -5.24 -19.08
C ARG A 112 14.75 -3.91 -18.31
N GLU A 113 14.58 -2.82 -19.03
CA GLU A 113 14.47 -1.48 -18.47
C GLU A 113 13.25 -1.37 -17.56
N ASN A 114 12.06 -1.75 -18.04
CA ASN A 114 10.85 -1.71 -17.25
C ASN A 114 10.88 -2.69 -16.08
N PHE A 115 11.47 -3.87 -16.25
CA PHE A 115 11.66 -4.81 -15.15
C PHE A 115 12.44 -4.19 -14.00
N LEU A 116 13.60 -3.60 -14.29
CA LEU A 116 14.45 -2.96 -13.28
C LEU A 116 13.75 -1.78 -12.61
N LYS A 117 13.11 -0.92 -13.39
CA LYS A 117 12.38 0.23 -12.86
C LYS A 117 11.17 -0.16 -12.02
N SER A 118 10.39 -1.12 -12.49
CA SER A 118 9.22 -1.64 -11.77
C SER A 118 9.62 -2.28 -10.44
N MET A 119 10.68 -3.09 -10.43
CA MET A 119 11.20 -3.70 -9.21
C MET A 119 11.74 -2.67 -8.21
N LEU A 120 12.45 -1.65 -8.69
CA LEU A 120 12.96 -0.58 -7.83
C LEU A 120 11.82 0.17 -7.15
N ILE A 121 10.84 0.64 -7.93
CA ILE A 121 9.74 1.47 -7.42
C ILE A 121 8.72 0.65 -6.64
N SER A 122 8.33 -0.52 -7.15
CA SER A 122 7.21 -1.30 -6.61
C SER A 122 7.60 -2.28 -5.51
N CYS A 123 8.89 -2.60 -5.36
CA CYS A 123 9.38 -3.55 -4.37
C CYS A 123 10.48 -2.95 -3.50
N PHE A 124 11.64 -2.63 -4.08
CA PHE A 124 12.81 -2.25 -3.31
C PHE A 124 12.64 -0.92 -2.57
N SER A 125 11.84 0.00 -3.09
CA SER A 125 11.53 1.26 -2.39
C SER A 125 10.97 1.03 -0.99
N PHE A 126 10.18 -0.04 -0.78
CA PHE A 126 9.69 -0.38 0.57
C PHE A 126 10.83 -0.77 1.51
N THR A 127 11.81 -1.51 1.03
CA THR A 127 13.00 -1.87 1.81
C THR A 127 13.81 -0.62 2.21
N GLU A 128 14.01 0.31 1.28
CA GLU A 128 14.70 1.57 1.57
C GLU A 128 13.91 2.46 2.53
N VAL A 129 12.60 2.56 2.35
CA VAL A 129 11.70 3.27 3.26
C VAL A 129 11.77 2.65 4.66
N ALA A 130 11.68 1.33 4.78
CA ALA A 130 11.77 0.63 6.06
C ALA A 130 13.10 0.88 6.77
N LYS A 131 14.20 0.89 6.02
CA LYS A 131 15.53 1.20 6.55
C LYS A 131 15.59 2.59 7.17
N GLU A 132 15.13 3.61 6.46
CA GLU A 132 15.17 4.99 6.95
C GLU A 132 14.14 5.23 8.06
N ALA A 133 12.93 4.73 7.92
CA ALA A 133 11.89 4.86 8.93
C ALA A 133 12.29 4.22 10.27
N SER A 134 12.92 3.04 10.24
CA SER A 134 13.33 2.32 11.46
C SER A 134 14.33 3.06 12.32
N LYS A 135 15.02 4.05 11.78
CA LYS A 135 15.98 4.89 12.54
C LYS A 135 15.28 5.85 13.51
N ILE A 136 14.03 6.20 13.23
CA ILE A 136 13.21 7.14 14.00
C ILE A 136 11.95 6.49 14.59
N MET A 137 11.88 5.18 14.53
CA MET A 137 10.80 4.38 15.12
C MET A 137 11.27 3.71 16.41
N SER A 138 10.32 3.53 17.33
CA SER A 138 10.52 2.82 18.60
C SER A 138 9.65 1.57 18.65
N LYS A 139 9.81 0.80 19.73
CA LYS A 139 9.00 -0.39 20.01
C LYS A 139 7.51 -0.05 19.93
N GLY A 140 6.73 -0.88 19.25
CA GLY A 140 5.31 -0.70 19.01
C GLY A 140 4.98 -0.02 17.69
N SER A 141 5.97 0.49 16.96
CA SER A 141 5.78 1.04 15.62
C SER A 141 5.48 -0.04 14.58
N SER A 142 4.88 0.34 13.46
CA SER A 142 4.53 -0.60 12.40
C SER A 142 4.60 0.02 11.00
N MET A 143 4.80 -0.84 10.01
CA MET A 143 4.77 -0.46 8.60
C MET A 143 3.85 -1.37 7.82
N LEU A 144 3.21 -0.81 6.80
CA LEU A 144 2.26 -1.49 5.94
C LEU A 144 2.58 -1.19 4.49
N THR A 145 2.60 -2.23 3.66
CA THR A 145 2.61 -2.07 2.20
C THR A 145 1.40 -2.73 1.57
N LEU A 146 1.13 -2.39 0.31
CA LEU A 146 0.00 -2.91 -0.46
C LEU A 146 0.50 -3.85 -1.53
N THR A 147 -0.14 -5.01 -1.63
CA THR A 147 0.12 -6.02 -2.64
C THR A 147 -1.18 -6.44 -3.32
N TYR A 148 -1.06 -7.26 -4.34
CA TYR A 148 -2.18 -7.86 -5.05
C TYR A 148 -1.77 -9.23 -5.55
N GLU A 149 -2.62 -10.20 -5.37
CA GLU A 149 -2.58 -11.61 -5.76
C GLU A 149 -1.30 -12.09 -6.48
N SER A 150 -0.26 -12.37 -5.70
CA SER A 150 1.04 -12.80 -6.24
C SER A 150 1.18 -14.31 -6.36
N SER A 151 0.25 -15.07 -5.77
CA SER A 151 0.29 -16.53 -5.77
C SER A 151 -0.32 -17.16 -7.02
N LYS A 152 -0.97 -16.37 -7.86
CA LYS A 152 -1.67 -16.79 -9.06
C LYS A 152 -1.38 -15.88 -10.23
N VAL A 153 -1.61 -16.40 -11.45
CA VAL A 153 -1.53 -15.59 -12.66
C VAL A 153 -2.78 -14.72 -12.78
N ILE A 154 -2.56 -13.42 -12.86
CA ILE A 154 -3.59 -12.45 -13.21
C ILE A 154 -3.30 -11.93 -14.62
N PRO A 155 -4.22 -12.07 -15.57
CA PRO A 155 -4.02 -11.60 -16.94
C PRO A 155 -3.58 -10.13 -16.98
N ASN A 156 -2.61 -9.83 -17.82
CA ASN A 156 -2.06 -8.48 -18.04
C ASN A 156 -1.29 -7.86 -16.85
N TYR A 157 -1.34 -8.47 -15.66
CA TYR A 157 -0.62 -7.94 -14.51
C TYR A 157 0.90 -8.10 -14.67
N ASN A 158 1.33 -9.13 -15.35
CA ASN A 158 2.69 -9.33 -15.87
C ASN A 158 3.79 -9.04 -14.85
N VAL A 159 4.73 -8.13 -15.17
CA VAL A 159 5.84 -7.77 -14.28
C VAL A 159 5.37 -7.29 -12.89
N MET A 160 4.19 -6.71 -12.78
CA MET A 160 3.67 -6.30 -11.49
C MET A 160 3.37 -7.49 -10.57
N GLY A 161 2.91 -8.62 -11.11
CA GLY A 161 2.76 -9.85 -10.34
C GLY A 161 4.08 -10.34 -9.78
N VAL A 162 5.15 -10.26 -10.55
CA VAL A 162 6.52 -10.60 -10.13
C VAL A 162 7.01 -9.63 -9.05
N CYS A 163 6.80 -8.33 -9.23
CA CYS A 163 7.14 -7.31 -8.23
C CYS A 163 6.40 -7.53 -6.91
N LYS A 164 5.11 -7.88 -6.96
CA LYS A 164 4.32 -8.14 -5.76
C LYS A 164 4.76 -9.40 -5.04
N ALA A 165 5.15 -10.45 -5.74
CA ALA A 165 5.74 -11.65 -5.14
C ALA A 165 7.05 -11.31 -4.40
N ALA A 166 7.92 -10.52 -5.03
CA ALA A 166 9.14 -10.05 -4.40
C ALA A 166 8.86 -9.14 -3.18
N LEU A 167 7.87 -8.25 -3.28
CA LEU A 167 7.45 -7.38 -2.19
C LEU A 167 6.93 -8.19 -0.98
N GLU A 168 6.09 -9.19 -1.21
CA GLU A 168 5.58 -10.06 -0.15
C GLU A 168 6.69 -10.86 0.53
N SER A 169 7.67 -11.32 -0.22
CA SER A 169 8.88 -11.93 0.35
C SER A 169 9.67 -10.92 1.19
N SER A 170 9.84 -9.70 0.68
CA SER A 170 10.54 -8.60 1.40
C SER A 170 9.89 -8.28 2.74
N VAL A 171 8.56 -8.31 2.83
CA VAL A 171 7.82 -8.12 4.10
C VAL A 171 8.31 -9.08 5.18
N LYS A 172 8.51 -10.34 4.84
CA LYS A 172 8.95 -11.39 5.78
C LYS A 172 10.39 -11.13 6.26
N TYR A 173 11.30 -10.79 5.35
CA TYR A 173 12.69 -10.47 5.70
C TYR A 173 12.79 -9.20 6.54
N LEU A 174 12.04 -8.15 6.20
CA LEU A 174 11.99 -6.92 6.99
C LEU A 174 11.37 -7.15 8.38
N ALA A 175 10.32 -7.97 8.47
CA ALA A 175 9.72 -8.35 9.75
C ALA A 175 10.72 -9.10 10.65
N ARG A 176 11.54 -9.98 10.08
CA ARG A 176 12.63 -10.66 10.79
C ARG A 176 13.66 -9.65 11.32
N ASP A 177 14.12 -8.76 10.48
CA ASP A 177 15.21 -7.84 10.81
C ASP A 177 14.78 -6.79 11.85
N LEU A 178 13.52 -6.35 11.81
CA LEU A 178 12.99 -5.30 12.67
C LEU A 178 12.21 -5.81 13.89
N GLY A 179 11.89 -7.10 13.92
CA GLY A 179 11.11 -7.71 14.97
C GLY A 179 11.76 -7.59 16.36
N SER A 180 13.08 -7.76 16.46
CA SER A 180 13.81 -7.60 17.73
C SER A 180 13.76 -6.17 18.27
N LYS A 181 13.50 -5.19 17.42
CA LYS A 181 13.27 -3.78 17.81
C LYS A 181 11.80 -3.49 18.18
N GLY A 182 10.93 -4.50 18.10
CA GLY A 182 9.50 -4.35 18.35
C GLY A 182 8.76 -3.60 17.23
N ILE A 183 9.30 -3.56 16.02
CA ILE A 183 8.69 -2.93 14.85
C ILE A 183 8.05 -4.03 14.00
N ARG A 184 6.74 -3.89 13.70
CA ARG A 184 5.98 -4.86 12.91
C ARG A 184 5.91 -4.44 11.45
N ILE A 185 5.98 -5.41 10.55
CA ILE A 185 5.93 -5.19 9.09
C ILE A 185 4.88 -6.14 8.51
N ASN A 186 3.87 -5.60 7.84
CA ASN A 186 2.80 -6.36 7.23
C ASN A 186 2.44 -5.83 5.84
N ALA A 187 1.71 -6.62 5.07
CA ALA A 187 1.12 -6.22 3.80
C ALA A 187 -0.38 -6.51 3.78
N ILE A 188 -1.12 -5.69 3.07
CA ILE A 188 -2.50 -5.98 2.67
C ILE A 188 -2.50 -6.39 1.21
N SER A 189 -3.05 -7.58 0.92
CA SER A 189 -3.40 -8.00 -0.44
C SER A 189 -4.85 -7.63 -0.68
N ALA A 190 -5.05 -6.49 -1.34
CA ALA A 190 -6.38 -5.97 -1.65
C ALA A 190 -6.90 -6.59 -2.95
N GLY A 191 -8.19 -6.88 -3.00
CA GLY A 191 -8.88 -7.19 -4.25
C GLY A 191 -8.86 -6.00 -5.20
N PRO A 192 -9.27 -6.19 -6.47
CA PRO A 192 -9.24 -5.12 -7.45
C PRO A 192 -10.18 -3.97 -7.06
N ILE A 193 -9.64 -2.75 -7.05
CA ILE A 193 -10.35 -1.51 -6.75
C ILE A 193 -10.15 -0.55 -7.92
N LYS A 194 -11.21 0.16 -8.30
CA LYS A 194 -11.17 1.15 -9.39
C LYS A 194 -10.34 2.38 -8.98
N THR A 195 -9.04 2.27 -9.11
CA THR A 195 -8.08 3.36 -8.85
C THR A 195 -7.43 3.84 -10.15
N LEU A 196 -6.73 4.98 -10.10
CA LEU A 196 -5.95 5.47 -11.22
C LEU A 196 -4.87 4.44 -11.63
N ALA A 197 -4.17 3.85 -10.66
CA ALA A 197 -3.17 2.82 -10.90
C ALA A 197 -3.76 1.57 -11.57
N ALA A 198 -4.90 1.08 -11.08
CA ALA A 198 -5.57 -0.10 -11.63
C ALA A 198 -6.06 0.11 -13.07
N SER A 199 -6.37 1.35 -13.47
CA SER A 199 -6.79 1.67 -14.85
C SER A 199 -5.70 1.44 -15.89
N ALA A 200 -4.44 1.30 -15.47
CA ALA A 200 -3.31 1.01 -16.36
C ALA A 200 -3.21 -0.48 -16.76
N ILE A 201 -3.90 -1.38 -16.05
CA ILE A 201 -3.91 -2.82 -16.33
C ILE A 201 -4.86 -3.09 -17.49
N GLY A 202 -4.39 -3.84 -18.50
CA GLY A 202 -5.24 -4.29 -19.62
C GLY A 202 -6.44 -5.10 -19.10
N ASP A 203 -7.59 -4.94 -19.75
CA ASP A 203 -8.83 -5.64 -19.40
C ASP A 203 -9.30 -5.47 -17.95
N ALA A 204 -8.99 -4.33 -17.32
CA ALA A 204 -9.35 -4.05 -15.92
C ALA A 204 -10.85 -4.25 -15.63
N LYS A 205 -11.74 -3.93 -16.60
CA LYS A 205 -13.20 -4.15 -16.46
C LYS A 205 -13.54 -5.63 -16.28
N PHE A 206 -12.84 -6.51 -16.99
CA PHE A 206 -13.01 -7.96 -16.85
C PHE A 206 -12.57 -8.40 -15.45
N LEU A 207 -11.44 -7.93 -14.96
CA LEU A 207 -10.95 -8.27 -13.62
C LEU A 207 -11.95 -7.89 -12.53
N TYR A 208 -12.53 -6.69 -12.61
CA TYR A 208 -13.54 -6.24 -11.64
C TYR A 208 -14.79 -7.11 -11.66
N LYS A 209 -15.32 -7.39 -12.86
CA LYS A 209 -16.52 -8.22 -13.01
C LYS A 209 -16.28 -9.65 -12.55
N TRP A 210 -15.15 -10.23 -12.91
CA TRP A 210 -14.74 -11.57 -12.47
C TRP A 210 -14.67 -11.68 -10.95
N ASN A 211 -14.01 -10.75 -10.28
CA ASN A 211 -13.91 -10.75 -8.82
C ASN A 211 -15.27 -10.56 -8.15
N GLU A 212 -16.11 -9.65 -8.65
CA GLU A 212 -17.46 -9.45 -8.14
C GLU A 212 -18.30 -10.73 -8.20
N ASP A 213 -18.26 -11.42 -9.34
CA ASP A 213 -19.06 -12.64 -9.56
C ASP A 213 -18.54 -13.85 -8.78
N HIS A 214 -17.23 -13.94 -8.54
CA HIS A 214 -16.60 -15.13 -7.98
C HIS A 214 -16.08 -14.99 -6.55
N SER A 215 -16.03 -13.80 -5.99
CA SER A 215 -15.68 -13.64 -4.58
C SER A 215 -16.72 -14.31 -3.66
N LEU A 216 -16.31 -14.70 -2.47
CA LEU A 216 -17.23 -15.37 -1.53
C LEU A 216 -18.34 -14.41 -1.05
N LEU A 217 -18.03 -13.13 -0.87
CA LEU A 217 -19.02 -12.11 -0.47
C LEU A 217 -19.81 -11.52 -1.66
N LYS A 218 -19.55 -11.99 -2.90
CA LYS A 218 -20.25 -11.55 -4.12
C LYS A 218 -20.20 -10.03 -4.33
N ARG A 219 -19.10 -9.42 -3.99
CA ARG A 219 -18.83 -8.00 -4.21
C ARG A 219 -17.36 -7.74 -4.40
N ASN A 220 -17.02 -6.61 -4.97
CA ASN A 220 -15.68 -6.06 -4.89
C ASN A 220 -15.47 -5.34 -3.54
N VAL A 221 -14.22 -5.20 -3.15
CA VAL A 221 -13.82 -4.36 -2.02
C VAL A 221 -13.67 -2.91 -2.46
N ASP A 222 -13.73 -2.00 -1.50
CA ASP A 222 -13.46 -0.59 -1.71
C ASP A 222 -12.33 -0.07 -0.81
N ILE A 223 -11.98 1.20 -0.94
CA ILE A 223 -10.90 1.80 -0.17
C ILE A 223 -11.22 1.87 1.34
N ASN A 224 -12.48 1.84 1.74
CA ASN A 224 -12.89 1.83 3.14
C ASN A 224 -12.68 0.45 3.77
N ASP A 225 -12.94 -0.63 3.01
CA ASP A 225 -12.64 -2.00 3.44
C ASP A 225 -11.14 -2.13 3.75
N VAL A 226 -10.29 -1.63 2.87
CA VAL A 226 -8.84 -1.64 3.07
C VAL A 226 -8.43 -0.74 4.23
N GLY A 227 -9.04 0.43 4.37
CA GLY A 227 -8.81 1.35 5.48
C GLY A 227 -9.08 0.71 6.85
N GLY A 228 -10.15 -0.07 6.97
CA GLY A 228 -10.47 -0.81 8.20
C GLY A 228 -9.40 -1.84 8.59
N SER A 229 -8.93 -2.62 7.62
CA SER A 229 -7.84 -3.58 7.85
C SER A 229 -6.50 -2.89 8.16
N ALA A 230 -6.21 -1.79 7.49
CA ALA A 230 -5.03 -0.98 7.79
C ALA A 230 -5.06 -0.43 9.23
N LEU A 231 -6.19 0.06 9.68
CA LEU A 231 -6.37 0.52 11.06
C LEU A 231 -6.05 -0.61 12.06
N TYR A 232 -6.57 -1.81 11.83
CA TYR A 232 -6.26 -2.98 12.65
C TYR A 232 -4.75 -3.25 12.66
N LEU A 233 -4.13 -3.40 11.49
CA LEU A 233 -2.71 -3.78 11.37
C LEU A 233 -1.75 -2.72 11.94
N LEU A 234 -2.12 -1.45 11.90
CA LEU A 234 -1.29 -0.33 12.37
C LEU A 234 -1.57 0.05 13.83
N SER A 235 -2.59 -0.52 14.45
CA SER A 235 -2.92 -0.27 15.85
C SER A 235 -2.37 -1.38 16.78
N ASP A 236 -2.42 -1.13 18.08
CA ASP A 236 -2.01 -2.11 19.10
C ASP A 236 -2.91 -3.36 19.14
N LEU A 237 -4.07 -3.33 18.46
CA LEU A 237 -4.91 -4.53 18.30
C LEU A 237 -4.18 -5.65 17.54
N ALA A 238 -3.22 -5.30 16.71
CA ALA A 238 -2.39 -6.24 15.95
C ALA A 238 -0.98 -6.42 16.54
N ALA A 239 -0.81 -6.23 17.85
CA ALA A 239 0.50 -6.23 18.52
C ALA A 239 1.32 -7.52 18.31
N ALA A 240 0.68 -8.64 18.03
CA ALA A 240 1.34 -9.92 17.77
C ALA A 240 1.36 -10.31 16.29
N VAL A 241 1.03 -9.38 15.37
CA VAL A 241 0.94 -9.64 13.92
C VAL A 241 2.09 -8.96 13.21
N THR A 242 3.01 -9.75 12.65
CA THR A 242 4.11 -9.28 11.81
C THR A 242 4.48 -10.31 10.75
N GLY A 243 5.01 -9.86 9.61
CA GLY A 243 5.30 -10.74 8.47
C GLY A 243 4.05 -11.26 7.75
N GLU A 244 2.88 -10.72 8.05
CA GLU A 244 1.59 -11.16 7.53
C GLU A 244 1.30 -10.55 6.16
N ILE A 245 0.76 -11.39 5.29
CA ILE A 245 0.10 -10.96 4.06
C ILE A 245 -1.40 -11.12 4.28
N HIS A 246 -2.06 -10.03 4.58
CA HIS A 246 -3.46 -9.99 5.00
C HIS A 246 -4.38 -9.73 3.80
N TYR A 247 -5.22 -10.71 3.47
CA TYR A 247 -6.14 -10.59 2.33
C TYR A 247 -7.38 -9.79 2.67
N VAL A 248 -7.67 -8.79 1.84
CA VAL A 248 -8.88 -7.96 1.86
C VAL A 248 -9.47 -7.97 0.45
N ASP A 249 -10.14 -9.04 0.07
CA ASP A 249 -10.59 -9.32 -1.29
C ASP A 249 -11.97 -9.99 -1.36
N ALA A 250 -12.78 -9.81 -0.33
CA ALA A 250 -14.09 -10.44 -0.20
C ALA A 250 -14.04 -11.99 -0.28
N GLY A 251 -12.90 -12.58 0.08
CA GLY A 251 -12.68 -14.03 0.09
C GLY A 251 -12.29 -14.63 -1.26
N TYR A 252 -12.05 -13.80 -2.28
CA TYR A 252 -11.69 -14.31 -3.62
C TYR A 252 -10.49 -15.25 -3.61
N ASN A 253 -9.47 -14.96 -2.81
CA ASN A 253 -8.26 -15.79 -2.74
C ASN A 253 -8.50 -17.25 -2.28
N LYS A 254 -9.67 -17.55 -1.74
CA LYS A 254 -10.07 -18.89 -1.31
C LYS A 254 -10.80 -19.69 -2.39
N VAL A 255 -11.18 -19.06 -3.50
CA VAL A 255 -11.94 -19.70 -4.57
C VAL A 255 -11.02 -20.48 -5.47
N GLY A 256 -11.15 -21.81 -5.48
CA GLY A 256 -10.38 -22.68 -6.35
C GLY A 256 -11.04 -22.92 -7.72
N MET A 257 -12.39 -22.86 -7.76
CA MET A 257 -13.17 -23.08 -8.98
C MET A 257 -14.42 -22.18 -8.96
N PRO A 258 -14.74 -21.53 -10.08
CA PRO A 258 -15.94 -20.72 -10.17
C PRO A 258 -17.20 -21.58 -10.09
N ASN A 259 -18.30 -20.98 -9.64
CA ASN A 259 -19.60 -21.67 -9.66
C ASN A 259 -20.04 -21.87 -11.12
N PRO A 260 -20.44 -23.09 -11.54
CA PRO A 260 -20.87 -23.37 -12.91
C PRO A 260 -21.98 -22.45 -13.44
N GLN A 261 -22.86 -21.97 -12.57
CA GLN A 261 -23.95 -21.05 -12.93
C GLN A 261 -23.48 -19.66 -13.39
N ASN A 262 -22.22 -19.33 -13.16
CA ASN A 262 -21.63 -18.03 -13.52
C ASN A 262 -20.73 -18.13 -14.77
N MET A 263 -20.79 -19.21 -15.50
CA MET A 263 -19.97 -19.47 -16.71
C MET A 263 -20.65 -19.10 -18.02
N THR A 264 -21.77 -18.35 -17.99
CA THR A 264 -22.49 -17.91 -19.18
C THR A 264 -22.16 -16.47 -19.56
#